data_2014dd2f09a3295a15501afb4624f381
#
_entry.id   2014dd2f09a3295a15501afb4624f381
#
_cell.length_a   1.000
_cell.length_b   1.000
_cell.length_c   1.000
_cell.angle_alpha   90.00
_cell.angle_beta   90.00
_cell.angle_gamma   90.00
#
_symmetry.space_group_name_H-M   'P 1'
#
loop_
_entity.id
_entity.type
_entity.pdbx_description
1 polymer ?
#
loop_
_entity_poly.entity_id
_entity_poly.type
_entity_poly.pdbx_seq_one_letter_code
_entity_poly.pdbx_strand_id
1 'polypeptide(L)'
;MKVLPFRIPKPLNQNLIVQVDKSKMFYNQLHQHEELQLSLILKGQGKLIVGDSIHHFTAHDFFVIGSNCPHLFQSEKTDKDVKMISLFFTKDSFGTDFFNLADIEEIHWFFDIANDGFRLLSDKEAVHDLLIKLPEQDKLTRFINILILIKKLCKSEREVLTS
;
A
#
# COMPACT_ATOMS: atom_id res chain seq x y z
N MET A 1 -22.93 -1.47 -3.67
CA MET A 1 -22.24 -0.30 -3.06
C MET A 1 -21.62 0.53 -4.18
N LYS A 2 -21.82 1.83 -4.12
CA LYS A 2 -21.27 2.72 -5.15
C LYS A 2 -19.78 2.93 -4.94
N VAL A 3 -18.99 2.79 -6.00
CA VAL A 3 -17.56 3.10 -5.97
C VAL A 3 -17.37 4.60 -6.14
N LEU A 4 -16.66 5.23 -5.20
CA LEU A 4 -16.38 6.65 -5.27
C LEU A 4 -14.95 6.88 -5.79
N PRO A 5 -14.75 7.83 -6.71
CA PRO A 5 -13.39 8.27 -7.01
C PRO A 5 -12.82 8.97 -5.78
N PHE A 6 -11.56 8.74 -5.51
CA PHE A 6 -10.89 9.34 -4.37
C PHE A 6 -9.57 9.95 -4.82
N ARG A 7 -9.34 11.19 -4.43
CA ARG A 7 -8.08 11.88 -4.73
C ARG A 7 -7.19 11.86 -3.50
N ILE A 8 -6.05 11.18 -3.61
CA ILE A 8 -5.08 11.14 -2.53
C ILE A 8 -4.44 12.54 -2.39
N PRO A 9 -4.49 13.15 -1.19
CA PRO A 9 -3.81 14.44 -0.99
C PRO A 9 -2.31 14.30 -1.23
N LYS A 10 -1.78 15.11 -2.15
CA LYS A 10 -0.36 15.08 -2.49
C LYS A 10 0.34 16.33 -1.95
N PRO A 11 1.29 16.17 -1.00
CA PRO A 11 2.10 17.30 -0.53
C PRO A 11 2.92 17.90 -1.67
N LEU A 12 3.21 19.20 -1.57
CA LEU A 12 4.07 19.88 -2.51
C LEU A 12 5.48 19.26 -2.50
N ASN A 13 6.08 19.13 -3.67
CA ASN A 13 7.46 18.64 -3.84
C ASN A 13 7.69 17.22 -3.33
N GLN A 14 6.64 16.39 -3.30
CA GLN A 14 6.75 14.97 -2.98
C GLN A 14 6.02 14.14 -4.03
N ASN A 15 6.72 13.13 -4.57
CA ASN A 15 6.15 12.20 -5.54
C ASN A 15 5.74 10.88 -4.89
N LEU A 16 6.40 10.50 -3.81
CA LEU A 16 5.97 9.40 -2.96
C LEU A 16 5.16 9.97 -1.81
N ILE A 17 3.91 9.51 -1.68
CA ILE A 17 3.03 9.96 -0.61
C ILE A 17 3.09 8.94 0.51
N VAL A 18 3.43 9.39 1.72
CA VAL A 18 3.43 8.59 2.94
C VAL A 18 2.34 9.14 3.86
N GLN A 19 1.38 8.30 4.22
CA GLN A 19 0.23 8.71 5.01
C GLN A 19 0.06 7.80 6.23
N VAL A 20 -0.19 8.41 7.38
CA VAL A 20 -0.53 7.69 8.61
C VAL A 20 -1.98 8.01 8.95
N ASP A 21 -2.82 6.97 8.95
CA ASP A 21 -4.22 7.09 9.35
C ASP A 21 -4.39 6.54 10.76
N LYS A 22 -4.87 7.38 11.66
CA LYS A 22 -5.20 6.99 13.04
C LYS A 22 -6.57 7.57 13.38
N SER A 23 -7.52 6.69 13.64
CA SER A 23 -8.91 7.12 13.91
C SER A 23 -9.69 6.00 14.58
N LYS A 24 -10.99 6.21 14.81
CA LYS A 24 -11.87 5.17 15.33
C LYS A 24 -12.26 4.13 14.29
N MET A 25 -12.19 4.50 13.02
CA MET A 25 -12.41 3.57 11.89
C MET A 25 -11.66 4.09 10.67
N PHE A 26 -11.29 3.18 9.78
CA PHE A 26 -10.71 3.57 8.50
C PHE A 26 -11.79 4.18 7.59
N TYR A 27 -11.34 4.87 6.52
CA TYR A 27 -12.26 5.43 5.53
C TYR A 27 -13.20 4.34 5.02
N ASN A 28 -14.50 4.52 5.23
CA ASN A 28 -15.48 3.43 5.13
C ASN A 28 -16.32 3.47 3.85
N GLN A 29 -15.83 4.14 2.80
CA GLN A 29 -16.48 4.16 1.50
C GLN A 29 -15.69 3.34 0.50
N LEU A 30 -16.39 2.53 -0.31
CA LEU A 30 -15.75 1.83 -1.41
C LEU A 30 -15.25 2.90 -2.41
N HIS A 31 -13.96 2.88 -2.69
CA HIS A 31 -13.33 3.94 -3.49
C HIS A 31 -12.19 3.37 -4.35
N GLN A 32 -11.74 4.15 -5.31
CA GLN A 32 -10.59 3.83 -6.14
C GLN A 32 -9.80 5.09 -6.44
N HIS A 33 -8.51 4.90 -6.72
CA HIS A 33 -7.60 5.98 -7.11
C HIS A 33 -6.53 5.44 -8.05
N GLU A 34 -5.86 6.36 -8.75
CA GLU A 34 -4.83 6.01 -9.73
C GLU A 34 -3.62 5.35 -9.07
N GLU A 35 -3.23 5.83 -7.89
CA GLU A 35 -2.04 5.35 -7.20
C GLU A 35 -2.18 3.90 -6.75
N LEU A 36 -1.07 3.15 -6.80
CA LEU A 36 -0.93 1.94 -6.02
C LEU A 36 -0.98 2.30 -4.55
N GLN A 37 -1.54 1.41 -3.73
CA GLN A 37 -1.55 1.59 -2.28
C GLN A 37 -0.83 0.42 -1.62
N LEU A 38 0.21 0.73 -0.84
CA LEU A 38 0.93 -0.24 -0.03
C LEU A 38 0.62 0.09 1.43
N SER A 39 -0.08 -0.80 2.11
CA SER A 39 -0.63 -0.51 3.44
C SER A 39 -0.22 -1.53 4.48
N LEU A 40 0.32 -1.03 5.59
CA LEU A 40 0.63 -1.81 6.79
C LEU A 40 -0.39 -1.48 7.86
N ILE A 41 -1.11 -2.50 8.34
CA ILE A 41 -2.02 -2.36 9.46
C ILE A 41 -1.22 -2.41 10.75
N LEU A 42 -1.27 -1.35 11.55
CA LEU A 42 -0.60 -1.31 12.86
C LEU A 42 -1.55 -1.65 14.00
N LYS A 43 -2.80 -1.22 13.90
CA LYS A 43 -3.85 -1.48 14.89
C LYS A 43 -5.18 -1.68 14.20
N GLY A 44 -5.96 -2.63 14.67
CA GLY A 44 -7.29 -2.87 14.15
C GLY A 44 -7.39 -4.20 13.41
N GLN A 45 -8.62 -4.59 13.14
CA GLN A 45 -8.95 -5.79 12.38
C GLN A 45 -10.28 -5.58 11.67
N GLY A 46 -10.55 -6.40 10.68
CA GLY A 46 -11.79 -6.30 9.93
C GLY A 46 -11.71 -7.02 8.59
N LYS A 47 -12.41 -6.46 7.61
CA LYS A 47 -12.48 -7.01 6.26
C LYS A 47 -11.92 -6.02 5.26
N LEU A 48 -11.09 -6.52 4.36
CA LEU A 48 -10.66 -5.78 3.17
C LEU A 48 -11.51 -6.26 2.00
N ILE A 49 -12.28 -5.34 1.44
CA ILE A 49 -13.02 -5.58 0.20
C ILE A 49 -12.15 -5.01 -0.92
N VAL A 50 -11.81 -5.84 -1.89
CA VAL A 50 -10.99 -5.43 -3.02
C VAL A 50 -11.52 -6.10 -4.29
N GLY A 51 -11.92 -5.27 -5.27
CA GLY A 51 -12.62 -5.79 -6.44
C GLY A 51 -13.84 -6.60 -6.03
N ASP A 52 -13.90 -7.86 -6.44
CA ASP A 52 -14.98 -8.79 -6.11
C ASP A 52 -14.67 -9.71 -4.92
N SER A 53 -13.55 -9.48 -4.24
CA SER A 53 -13.06 -10.37 -3.19
C SER A 53 -13.16 -9.73 -1.81
N ILE A 54 -13.31 -10.58 -0.79
CA ILE A 54 -13.33 -10.15 0.62
C ILE A 54 -12.25 -10.93 1.35
N HIS A 55 -11.41 -10.21 2.10
CA HIS A 55 -10.30 -10.77 2.88
C HIS A 55 -10.35 -10.26 4.30
N HIS A 56 -9.93 -11.07 5.24
CA HIS A 56 -9.74 -10.62 6.62
C HIS A 56 -8.41 -9.89 6.76
N PHE A 57 -8.39 -8.85 7.59
CA PHE A 57 -7.12 -8.22 7.98
C PHE A 57 -7.04 -8.11 9.50
N THR A 58 -5.81 -8.11 10.00
CA THR A 58 -5.50 -7.88 11.40
C THR A 58 -4.19 -7.10 11.51
N ALA A 59 -3.83 -6.70 12.73
CA ALA A 59 -2.58 -5.97 12.95
C ALA A 59 -1.37 -6.72 12.37
N HIS A 60 -0.46 -5.96 11.79
CA HIS A 60 0.78 -6.41 11.14
C HIS A 60 0.60 -7.02 9.74
N ASP A 61 -0.63 -7.11 9.24
CA ASP A 61 -0.85 -7.48 7.84
C ASP A 61 -0.40 -6.35 6.92
N PHE A 62 0.15 -6.76 5.78
CA PHE A 62 0.59 -5.84 4.73
C PHE A 62 -0.08 -6.20 3.42
N PHE A 63 -0.63 -5.19 2.75
CA PHE A 63 -1.35 -5.36 1.49
C PHE A 63 -0.82 -4.40 0.43
N VAL A 64 -0.83 -4.87 -0.81
CA VAL A 64 -0.66 -4.03 -2.00
C VAL A 64 -1.99 -4.03 -2.75
N ILE A 65 -2.50 -2.84 -3.06
CA ILE A 65 -3.75 -2.68 -3.80
C ILE A 65 -3.41 -2.01 -5.13
N GLY A 66 -3.91 -2.61 -6.22
CA GLY A 66 -3.61 -2.16 -7.56
C GLY A 66 -4.19 -0.80 -7.92
N SER A 67 -3.62 -0.18 -8.94
CA SER A 67 -4.09 1.08 -9.50
C SER A 67 -5.53 0.96 -9.96
N ASN A 68 -6.36 1.94 -9.62
CA ASN A 68 -7.78 2.01 -9.99
C ASN A 68 -8.61 0.77 -9.60
N CYS A 69 -8.15 0.01 -8.60
CA CYS A 69 -8.90 -1.12 -8.07
C CYS A 69 -9.81 -0.66 -6.94
N PRO A 70 -11.13 -0.88 -7.05
CA PRO A 70 -12.06 -0.52 -5.96
C PRO A 70 -11.72 -1.28 -4.69
N HIS A 71 -11.65 -0.57 -3.58
CA HIS A 71 -11.31 -1.19 -2.29
C HIS A 71 -11.89 -0.45 -1.09
N LEU A 72 -11.95 -1.17 0.03
CA LEU A 72 -12.45 -0.65 1.30
C LEU A 72 -11.87 -1.49 2.45
N PHE A 73 -11.20 -0.83 3.39
CA PHE A 73 -10.83 -1.44 4.67
C PHE A 73 -11.96 -1.19 5.67
N GLN A 74 -12.77 -2.20 5.91
CA GLN A 74 -13.89 -2.11 6.84
C GLN A 74 -13.45 -2.62 8.20
N SER A 75 -13.05 -1.70 9.08
CA SER A 75 -12.60 -2.05 10.43
C SER A 75 -13.78 -2.39 11.33
N GLU A 76 -13.55 -3.32 12.27
CA GLU A 76 -14.54 -3.64 13.29
C GLU A 76 -14.71 -2.46 14.24
N LYS A 77 -15.95 -2.23 14.68
CA LYS A 77 -16.24 -1.19 15.66
C LYS A 77 -15.74 -1.63 17.03
N THR A 78 -14.80 -0.86 17.59
CA THR A 78 -14.30 -1.06 18.95
C THR A 78 -14.07 0.31 19.59
N ASP A 79 -13.80 0.33 20.88
CA ASP A 79 -13.41 1.56 21.59
C ASP A 79 -11.97 1.95 21.32
N LYS A 80 -11.19 1.07 20.66
CA LYS A 80 -9.79 1.28 20.37
C LYS A 80 -9.61 1.92 19.00
N ASP A 81 -8.57 2.74 18.86
CA ASP A 81 -8.21 3.32 17.57
C ASP A 81 -7.68 2.27 16.63
N VAL A 82 -7.92 2.49 15.34
CA VAL A 82 -7.25 1.78 14.25
C VAL A 82 -6.10 2.64 13.74
N LYS A 83 -5.06 2.01 13.20
CA LYS A 83 -3.91 2.72 12.67
C LYS A 83 -3.33 2.00 11.47
N MET A 84 -3.02 2.75 10.41
CA MET A 84 -2.47 2.23 9.17
C MET A 84 -1.43 3.19 8.61
N ILE A 85 -0.32 2.66 8.11
CA ILE A 85 0.63 3.42 7.31
C ILE A 85 0.43 3.01 5.86
N SER A 86 0.22 3.99 4.98
CA SER A 86 0.05 3.73 3.56
C SER A 86 1.03 4.53 2.73
N LEU A 87 1.49 3.90 1.66
CA LEU A 87 2.31 4.53 0.62
C LEU A 87 1.49 4.58 -0.65
N PHE A 88 1.57 5.71 -1.36
CA PHE A 88 0.86 5.90 -2.63
C PHE A 88 1.85 6.40 -3.68
N PHE A 89 1.89 5.73 -4.81
CA PHE A 89 2.65 6.17 -5.97
C PHE A 89 2.15 5.43 -7.21
N THR A 90 2.52 5.94 -8.39
CA THR A 90 2.29 5.28 -9.66
C THR A 90 3.63 4.88 -10.27
N LYS A 91 3.58 4.07 -11.31
CA LYS A 91 4.77 3.70 -12.07
C LYS A 91 5.54 4.95 -12.57
N ASP A 92 4.82 6.03 -12.85
CA ASP A 92 5.39 7.26 -13.43
C ASP A 92 5.69 8.34 -12.39
N SER A 93 5.43 8.08 -11.11
CA SER A 93 5.63 9.09 -10.04
C SER A 93 7.04 9.64 -9.96
N PHE A 94 8.04 8.84 -10.34
CA PHE A 94 9.45 9.21 -10.25
C PHE A 94 10.05 9.49 -11.62
N GLY A 95 9.20 9.73 -12.62
CA GLY A 95 9.59 9.92 -14.02
C GLY A 95 9.13 8.76 -14.89
N THR A 96 8.67 9.06 -16.11
CA THR A 96 8.07 8.04 -17.00
C THR A 96 9.00 6.87 -17.32
N ASP A 97 10.32 7.11 -17.33
CA ASP A 97 11.30 6.08 -17.67
C ASP A 97 12.08 5.54 -16.47
N PHE A 98 11.74 6.00 -15.24
CA PHE A 98 12.52 5.62 -14.07
C PHE A 98 12.58 4.10 -13.89
N PHE A 99 11.43 3.43 -13.90
CA PHE A 99 11.37 1.98 -13.68
C PHE A 99 11.83 1.17 -14.90
N ASN A 100 12.20 1.83 -16.00
CA ASN A 100 12.80 1.19 -17.16
C ASN A 100 14.34 1.20 -17.13
N LEU A 101 14.94 1.79 -16.10
CA LEU A 101 16.39 1.81 -15.95
C LEU A 101 16.94 0.39 -15.83
N ALA A 102 18.05 0.11 -16.54
CA ALA A 102 18.69 -1.20 -16.50
C ALA A 102 19.14 -1.58 -15.09
N ASP A 103 19.55 -0.63 -14.28
CA ASP A 103 20.07 -0.86 -12.93
C ASP A 103 19.02 -1.38 -11.95
N ILE A 104 17.74 -1.22 -12.27
CA ILE A 104 16.63 -1.69 -11.44
C ILE A 104 15.76 -2.72 -12.17
N GLU A 105 16.35 -3.40 -13.17
CA GLU A 105 15.66 -4.41 -13.97
C GLU A 105 14.98 -5.48 -13.12
N GLU A 106 15.59 -5.88 -12.00
CA GLU A 106 15.06 -6.93 -11.14
C GLU A 106 13.70 -6.59 -10.49
N ILE A 107 13.29 -5.32 -10.50
CA ILE A 107 12.01 -4.89 -9.91
C ILE A 107 10.99 -4.40 -10.94
N HIS A 108 11.28 -4.51 -12.24
CA HIS A 108 10.35 -4.08 -13.30
C HIS A 108 8.99 -4.76 -13.20
N TRP A 109 8.99 -6.04 -12.84
CA TRP A 109 7.76 -6.84 -12.78
C TRP A 109 6.90 -6.58 -11.55
N PHE A 110 7.38 -5.73 -10.61
CA PHE A 110 6.58 -5.37 -9.42
C PHE A 110 5.20 -4.84 -9.79
N PHE A 111 5.12 -3.98 -10.81
CA PHE A 111 3.85 -3.39 -11.22
C PHE A 111 2.88 -4.41 -11.79
N ASP A 112 3.39 -5.47 -12.40
CA ASP A 112 2.55 -6.57 -12.89
C ASP A 112 1.92 -7.34 -11.73
N ILE A 113 2.69 -7.68 -10.70
CA ILE A 113 2.14 -8.38 -9.54
C ILE A 113 1.26 -7.46 -8.69
N ALA A 114 1.57 -6.19 -8.64
CA ALA A 114 0.79 -5.21 -7.90
C ALA A 114 -0.59 -4.95 -8.54
N ASN A 115 -0.72 -5.17 -9.84
CA ASN A 115 -1.96 -4.91 -10.55
C ASN A 115 -3.15 -5.70 -10.01
N ASP A 116 -2.93 -6.94 -9.63
CA ASP A 116 -3.96 -7.81 -9.04
C ASP A 116 -4.06 -7.63 -7.51
N GLY A 117 -3.12 -6.92 -6.93
CA GLY A 117 -3.01 -6.77 -5.49
C GLY A 117 -2.58 -8.06 -4.80
N PHE A 118 -2.00 -7.92 -3.63
CA PHE A 118 -1.62 -9.11 -2.86
C PHE A 118 -1.52 -8.82 -1.36
N ARG A 119 -1.61 -9.90 -0.58
CA ARG A 119 -1.28 -9.93 0.84
C ARG A 119 0.12 -10.51 0.98
N LEU A 120 0.96 -9.89 1.78
CA LEU A 120 2.30 -10.40 2.07
C LEU A 120 2.22 -11.60 3.01
N LEU A 121 2.92 -12.70 2.69
CA LEU A 121 2.92 -13.93 3.48
C LEU A 121 4.27 -14.23 4.14
N SER A 122 5.37 -13.65 3.64
CA SER A 122 6.70 -13.82 4.22
C SER A 122 7.39 -12.49 4.38
N ASP A 123 8.52 -12.46 5.09
CA ASP A 123 9.30 -11.23 5.33
C ASP A 123 8.50 -10.11 6.01
N LYS A 124 7.45 -10.46 6.72
CA LYS A 124 6.51 -9.49 7.32
C LYS A 124 7.21 -8.58 8.33
N GLU A 125 8.11 -9.13 9.14
CA GLU A 125 8.84 -8.33 10.13
C GLU A 125 9.76 -7.31 9.47
N ALA A 126 10.51 -7.71 8.44
CA ALA A 126 11.40 -6.82 7.72
C ALA A 126 10.62 -5.69 7.02
N VAL A 127 9.49 -6.01 6.41
CA VAL A 127 8.61 -5.02 5.78
C VAL A 127 8.03 -4.08 6.84
N HIS A 128 7.56 -4.62 7.96
CA HIS A 128 7.06 -3.82 9.08
C HIS A 128 8.12 -2.80 9.53
N ASP A 129 9.35 -3.24 9.75
CA ASP A 129 10.43 -2.37 10.24
C ASP A 129 10.78 -1.26 9.24
N LEU A 130 10.70 -1.54 7.95
CA LEU A 130 10.87 -0.51 6.92
C LEU A 130 9.75 0.53 6.98
N LEU A 131 8.51 0.08 7.05
CA LEU A 131 7.34 0.95 6.97
C LEU A 131 7.20 1.88 8.18
N ILE A 132 7.43 1.39 9.38
CA ILE A 132 7.21 2.19 10.60
C ILE A 132 8.16 3.37 10.70
N LYS A 133 9.30 3.33 10.01
CA LYS A 133 10.29 4.41 10.03
C LYS A 133 9.99 5.51 9.00
N LEU A 134 9.26 5.18 7.94
CA LEU A 134 9.06 6.10 6.81
C LEU A 134 8.45 7.44 7.20
N PRO A 135 7.43 7.53 8.07
CA PRO A 135 6.82 8.82 8.39
C PRO A 135 7.80 9.85 8.96
N GLU A 136 8.83 9.40 9.68
CA GLU A 136 9.83 10.27 10.32
C GLU A 136 11.08 10.51 9.46
N GLN A 137 11.17 9.88 8.29
CA GLN A 137 12.34 9.99 7.42
C GLN A 137 12.19 11.15 6.43
N ASP A 138 13.34 11.68 5.99
CA ASP A 138 13.37 12.69 4.94
C ASP A 138 13.01 12.09 3.57
N LYS A 139 12.78 12.96 2.58
CA LYS A 139 12.31 12.54 1.25
C LYS A 139 13.26 11.57 0.56
N LEU A 140 14.56 11.84 0.60
CA LEU A 140 15.54 10.98 -0.07
C LEU A 140 15.61 9.60 0.58
N THR A 141 15.62 9.56 1.92
CA THR A 141 15.64 8.30 2.66
C THR A 141 14.38 7.48 2.39
N ARG A 142 13.21 8.13 2.33
CA ARG A 142 11.95 7.47 1.94
C ARG A 142 12.06 6.86 0.55
N PHE A 143 12.61 7.60 -0.41
CA PHE A 143 12.76 7.12 -1.78
C PHE A 143 13.69 5.92 -1.86
N ILE A 144 14.83 5.97 -1.18
CA ILE A 144 15.76 4.84 -1.12
C ILE A 144 15.06 3.61 -0.52
N ASN A 145 14.34 3.81 0.58
CA ASN A 145 13.66 2.72 1.27
C ASN A 145 12.49 2.13 0.51
N ILE A 146 11.79 2.92 -0.32
CA ILE A 146 10.74 2.35 -1.18
C ILE A 146 11.33 1.40 -2.21
N LEU A 147 12.50 1.70 -2.75
CA LEU A 147 13.18 0.80 -3.68
C LEU A 147 13.60 -0.50 -2.99
N ILE A 148 14.12 -0.41 -1.77
CA ILE A 148 14.47 -1.59 -0.96
C ILE A 148 13.20 -2.42 -0.68
N LEU A 149 12.10 -1.76 -0.33
CA LEU A 149 10.83 -2.42 -0.08
C LEU A 149 10.34 -3.17 -1.32
N ILE A 150 10.32 -2.51 -2.47
CA ILE A 150 9.88 -3.13 -3.73
C ILE A 150 10.75 -4.35 -4.06
N LYS A 151 12.07 -4.24 -3.90
CA LYS A 151 12.99 -5.36 -4.10
C LYS A 151 12.62 -6.54 -3.21
N LYS A 152 12.33 -6.28 -1.93
CA LYS A 152 11.94 -7.33 -0.99
C LYS A 152 10.59 -7.95 -1.36
N LEU A 153 9.60 -7.14 -1.72
CA LEU A 153 8.27 -7.62 -2.09
C LEU A 153 8.32 -8.52 -3.34
N CYS A 154 9.20 -8.21 -4.29
CA CYS A 154 9.38 -9.05 -5.48
C CYS A 154 9.89 -10.46 -5.14
N LYS A 155 10.54 -10.65 -4.01
CA LYS A 155 11.12 -11.93 -3.59
C LYS A 155 10.30 -12.65 -2.53
N SER A 156 9.33 -11.97 -1.93
CA SER A 156 8.54 -12.51 -0.83
C SER A 156 7.38 -13.36 -1.32
N GLU A 157 6.92 -14.27 -0.46
CA GLU A 157 5.70 -15.02 -0.71
C GLU A 157 4.48 -14.11 -0.56
N ARG A 158 3.47 -14.33 -1.38
CA ARG A 158 2.27 -13.50 -1.40
C ARG A 158 1.03 -14.29 -1.82
N GLU A 159 -0.12 -13.77 -1.40
CA GLU A 159 -1.44 -14.26 -1.78
C GLU A 159 -2.12 -13.21 -2.64
N VAL A 160 -2.49 -13.56 -3.87
CA VAL A 160 -3.18 -12.66 -4.79
C VAL A 160 -4.57 -12.32 -4.26
N LEU A 161 -4.96 -11.04 -4.31
CA LEU A 161 -6.26 -10.58 -3.80
C LEU A 161 -7.37 -10.63 -4.83
N THR A 162 -7.06 -10.32 -6.09
CA THR A 162 -8.04 -10.37 -7.19
C THR A 162 -7.57 -11.32 -8.27
N SER A 163 -8.52 -11.82 -9.03
CA SER A 163 -8.19 -12.70 -10.17
C SER A 163 -8.27 -11.95 -11.48
#